data_f1cfbaefcc092c67b0c78fb4d95c808c
#
_entry.id   f1cfbaefcc092c67b0c78fb4d95c808c
#
_cell.length_a   1.000
_cell.length_b   1.000
_cell.length_c   1.000
_cell.angle_alpha   90.00
_cell.angle_beta   90.00
_cell.angle_gamma   90.00
#
_symmetry.space_group_name_H-M   'P 1'
#
loop_
_entity.id
_entity.type
_entity.pdbx_description
1 polymer ?
#
loop_
_entity_poly.entity_id
_entity_poly.type
_entity_poly.pdbx_seq_one_letter_code
_entity_poly.pdbx_strand_id
1 'polypeptide(L)'
;MDKLGRLDRMVMKYVSLAAVFILVIFNYQHIFAGLRELWDVISPVVYGFVFAYILNLIMVMYEGFWFPETDNELLIRARRPVSILLALITVIIVIVLVLWLIIPQLISLVQTLLENLPLMVEYIQRWIEDLEDIYPQIDTLINNLNINWENIARDAASFANNILGSTFTTFQLLTSSLFRLVVILVVAIYALFSKEKIQRQVKRVLRAYMKRDHFRRLKYVLIVTNESFSSFITGMLIEAIIYGTLVTVGMMIFNFPYAGMIGALSGALALVPMVGAILSAVIGTMLIFVQNPIQGLFFLLFNIVLQQLESNAIYPRIVGGSIGLPGIWTFIAVTIGGGILGPAGFFLGVPIASVIYKLIRSNVEYKEHYYELDHESELTF
;
A
#
# COMPACT_ATOMS: atom_id res chain seq x y z
N MET A 1 -5.54 59.63 25.91
CA MET A 1 -5.91 59.38 24.51
C MET A 1 -5.45 58.04 23.96
N ASP A 2 -4.55 57.32 24.65
CA ASP A 2 -3.96 56.06 24.08
C ASP A 2 -4.76 54.77 24.29
N LYS A 3 -5.70 54.74 25.22
CA LYS A 3 -6.53 53.55 25.48
C LYS A 3 -7.67 53.35 24.41
N LEU A 4 -8.23 54.42 23.90
CA LEU A 4 -9.27 54.37 22.84
C LEU A 4 -8.67 53.86 21.52
N GLY A 5 -7.49 54.33 21.14
CA GLY A 5 -6.83 53.83 19.90
C GLY A 5 -6.29 52.40 19.96
N ARG A 6 -6.17 51.81 21.16
CA ARG A 6 -5.90 50.33 21.30
C ARG A 6 -7.21 49.53 21.22
N LEU A 7 -8.30 50.05 21.75
CA LEU A 7 -9.62 49.41 21.67
C LEU A 7 -10.09 49.35 20.21
N ASP A 8 -9.99 50.46 19.47
CA ASP A 8 -10.34 50.50 18.04
C ASP A 8 -9.53 49.53 17.17
N ARG A 9 -8.21 49.44 17.46
CA ARG A 9 -7.35 48.47 16.76
C ARG A 9 -7.70 47.01 17.08
N MET A 10 -8.07 46.72 18.34
CA MET A 10 -8.51 45.36 18.70
C MET A 10 -9.89 45.03 18.07
N VAL A 11 -10.85 45.94 18.13
CA VAL A 11 -12.17 45.77 17.51
C VAL A 11 -12.04 45.58 16.00
N MET A 12 -11.28 46.44 15.31
CA MET A 12 -11.02 46.27 13.88
C MET A 12 -10.35 44.92 13.56
N LYS A 13 -9.42 44.45 14.40
CA LYS A 13 -8.77 43.15 14.21
C LYS A 13 -9.75 41.98 14.35
N TYR A 14 -10.67 42.02 15.33
CA TYR A 14 -11.65 40.97 15.51
C TYR A 14 -12.77 41.03 14.45
N VAL A 15 -13.20 42.22 14.06
CA VAL A 15 -14.17 42.42 12.96
C VAL A 15 -13.58 41.96 11.63
N SER A 16 -12.33 42.27 11.31
CA SER A 16 -11.66 41.78 10.09
C SER A 16 -11.47 40.26 10.12
N LEU A 17 -11.15 39.68 11.28
CA LEU A 17 -11.01 38.22 11.44
C LEU A 17 -12.36 37.52 11.29
N ALA A 18 -13.44 38.07 11.86
CA ALA A 18 -14.80 37.58 11.69
C ALA A 18 -15.27 37.68 10.23
N ALA A 19 -15.00 38.81 9.56
CA ALA A 19 -15.31 38.99 8.15
C ALA A 19 -14.60 37.97 7.24
N VAL A 20 -13.28 37.72 7.49
CA VAL A 20 -12.52 36.68 6.78
C VAL A 20 -13.12 35.28 7.04
N PHE A 21 -13.48 34.99 8.30
CA PHE A 21 -14.08 33.70 8.66
C PHE A 21 -15.42 33.48 7.96
N ILE A 22 -16.27 34.53 7.91
CA ILE A 22 -17.54 34.52 7.19
C ILE A 22 -17.31 34.32 5.69
N LEU A 23 -16.36 35.04 5.07
CA LEU A 23 -16.02 34.87 3.66
C LEU A 23 -15.52 33.45 3.34
N VAL A 24 -14.72 32.85 4.21
CA VAL A 24 -14.25 31.46 4.06
C VAL A 24 -15.43 30.49 4.15
N ILE A 25 -16.35 30.67 5.11
CA ILE A 25 -17.53 29.80 5.25
C ILE A 25 -18.46 29.93 4.04
N PHE A 26 -18.71 31.14 3.53
CA PHE A 26 -19.59 31.31 2.36
C PHE A 26 -18.94 30.85 1.05
N ASN A 27 -17.63 30.86 0.96
CA ASN A 27 -16.88 30.48 -0.26
C ASN A 27 -16.11 29.16 -0.14
N TYR A 28 -16.40 28.33 0.90
CA TYR A 28 -15.65 27.11 1.13
C TYR A 28 -15.60 26.18 -0.11
N GLN A 29 -16.70 26.09 -0.86
CA GLN A 29 -16.78 25.26 -2.06
C GLN A 29 -15.80 25.75 -3.15
N HIS A 30 -15.71 27.05 -3.38
CA HIS A 30 -14.77 27.64 -4.34
C HIS A 30 -13.30 27.51 -3.88
N ILE A 31 -13.07 27.65 -2.56
CA ILE A 31 -11.74 27.46 -1.98
C ILE A 31 -11.30 26.01 -2.14
N PHE A 32 -12.19 25.06 -1.80
CA PHE A 32 -11.89 23.62 -1.97
C PHE A 32 -11.72 23.23 -3.45
N ALA A 33 -12.52 23.79 -4.34
CA ALA A 33 -12.38 23.58 -5.78
C ALA A 33 -11.01 24.08 -6.28
N GLY A 34 -10.64 25.31 -5.91
CA GLY A 34 -9.31 25.87 -6.26
C GLY A 34 -8.14 25.08 -5.66
N LEU A 35 -8.25 24.59 -4.41
CA LEU A 35 -7.26 23.72 -3.80
C LEU A 35 -7.16 22.38 -4.55
N ARG A 36 -8.29 21.83 -4.99
CA ARG A 36 -8.32 20.60 -5.80
C ARG A 36 -7.65 20.80 -7.15
N GLU A 37 -7.93 21.89 -7.84
CA GLU A 37 -7.28 22.24 -9.11
C GLU A 37 -5.76 22.40 -8.94
N LEU A 38 -5.32 23.13 -7.89
CA LEU A 38 -3.90 23.23 -7.55
C LEU A 38 -3.27 21.86 -7.27
N TRP A 39 -3.98 21.00 -6.54
CA TRP A 39 -3.52 19.64 -6.28
C TRP A 39 -3.40 18.82 -7.58
N ASP A 40 -4.35 18.95 -8.49
CA ASP A 40 -4.32 18.24 -9.78
C ASP A 40 -3.11 18.63 -10.64
N VAL A 41 -2.66 19.89 -10.55
CA VAL A 41 -1.45 20.39 -11.23
C VAL A 41 -0.17 19.92 -10.53
N ILE A 42 -0.14 19.91 -9.21
CA ILE A 42 1.06 19.59 -8.41
C ILE A 42 1.24 18.08 -8.25
N SER A 43 0.15 17.32 -8.19
CA SER A 43 0.16 15.88 -7.90
C SER A 43 1.07 15.06 -8.82
N PRO A 44 1.18 15.29 -10.14
CA PRO A 44 2.11 14.53 -10.98
C PRO A 44 3.57 14.74 -10.60
N VAL A 45 3.92 15.94 -10.12
CA VAL A 45 5.28 16.23 -9.62
C VAL A 45 5.56 15.48 -8.32
N VAL A 46 4.61 15.50 -7.40
CA VAL A 46 4.72 14.76 -6.12
C VAL A 46 4.84 13.25 -6.39
N TYR A 47 3.98 12.71 -7.26
CA TYR A 47 4.05 11.29 -7.66
C TYR A 47 5.36 10.97 -8.40
N GLY A 48 5.90 11.91 -9.18
CA GLY A 48 7.21 11.78 -9.82
C GLY A 48 8.35 11.64 -8.80
N PHE A 49 8.34 12.40 -7.71
CA PHE A 49 9.32 12.24 -6.62
C PHE A 49 9.14 10.94 -5.85
N VAL A 50 7.90 10.51 -5.58
CA VAL A 50 7.61 9.21 -4.95
C VAL A 50 8.12 8.07 -5.83
N PHE A 51 7.84 8.14 -7.13
CA PHE A 51 8.32 7.16 -8.10
C PHE A 51 9.84 7.15 -8.23
N ALA A 52 10.47 8.35 -8.23
CA ALA A 52 11.92 8.48 -8.18
C ALA A 52 12.52 7.83 -6.94
N TYR A 53 11.84 7.90 -5.79
CA TYR A 53 12.29 7.24 -4.56
C TYR A 53 12.28 5.71 -4.71
N ILE A 54 11.22 5.13 -5.27
CA ILE A 54 11.12 3.68 -5.52
C ILE A 54 12.19 3.24 -6.52
N LEU A 55 12.32 3.96 -7.65
CA LEU A 55 13.37 3.69 -8.64
C LEU A 55 14.77 3.79 -8.05
N ASN A 56 15.00 4.74 -7.13
CA ASN A 56 16.29 4.91 -6.48
C ASN A 56 16.71 3.68 -5.66
N LEU A 57 15.77 2.97 -5.03
CA LEU A 57 16.09 1.74 -4.27
C LEU A 57 16.64 0.67 -5.22
N ILE A 58 15.98 0.47 -6.36
CA ILE A 58 16.40 -0.49 -7.39
C ILE A 58 17.69 -0.04 -8.09
N MET A 59 17.80 1.26 -8.39
CA MET A 59 19.00 1.85 -9.00
C MET A 59 20.25 1.63 -8.14
N VAL A 60 20.17 1.86 -6.82
CA VAL A 60 21.27 1.68 -5.88
C VAL A 60 21.69 0.22 -5.83
N MET A 61 20.74 -0.73 -5.92
CA MET A 61 21.04 -2.15 -6.01
C MET A 61 21.85 -2.46 -7.27
N TYR A 62 21.46 -1.94 -8.43
CA TYR A 62 22.22 -2.11 -9.69
C TYR A 62 23.59 -1.43 -9.64
N GLU A 63 23.68 -0.22 -9.07
CA GLU A 63 24.96 0.47 -8.89
C GLU A 63 25.94 -0.33 -8.03
N GLY A 64 25.47 -1.08 -7.02
CA GLY A 64 26.29 -1.93 -6.18
C GLY A 64 26.69 -3.25 -6.85
N PHE A 65 25.81 -3.81 -7.68
CA PHE A 65 26.04 -5.13 -8.29
C PHE A 65 26.88 -5.08 -9.57
N TRP A 66 26.65 -4.07 -10.44
CA TRP A 66 27.27 -4.02 -11.78
C TRP A 66 28.54 -3.18 -11.87
N PHE A 67 28.81 -2.33 -10.90
CA PHE A 67 29.93 -1.41 -10.95
C PHE A 67 30.68 -1.36 -9.61
N PRO A 68 31.23 -2.50 -9.12
CA PRO A 68 32.16 -2.46 -8.02
C PRO A 68 33.43 -1.75 -8.50
N GLU A 69 33.95 -0.81 -7.74
CA GLU A 69 35.27 -0.15 -7.83
C GLU A 69 35.97 -0.22 -9.21
N THR A 70 35.51 0.55 -10.18
CA THR A 70 36.12 0.61 -11.52
C THR A 70 36.78 1.98 -11.69
N ASP A 71 38.07 1.99 -12.05
CA ASP A 71 38.88 3.20 -12.31
C ASP A 71 38.63 3.82 -13.70
N ASN A 72 37.79 3.23 -14.52
CA ASN A 72 37.54 3.71 -15.89
C ASN A 72 36.53 4.86 -15.89
N GLU A 73 36.97 6.06 -16.25
CA GLU A 73 36.12 7.28 -16.29
C GLU A 73 34.83 7.13 -17.11
N LEU A 74 34.85 6.39 -18.21
CA LEU A 74 33.68 6.17 -19.06
C LEU A 74 32.63 5.32 -18.34
N LEU A 75 33.06 4.28 -17.64
CA LEU A 75 32.16 3.42 -16.86
C LEU A 75 31.59 4.17 -15.64
N ILE A 76 32.40 5.00 -15.00
CA ILE A 76 31.93 5.85 -13.89
C ILE A 76 30.85 6.83 -14.36
N ARG A 77 31.02 7.47 -15.53
CA ARG A 77 30.02 8.37 -16.11
C ARG A 77 28.76 7.64 -16.58
N ALA A 78 28.89 6.43 -17.12
CA ALA A 78 27.78 5.59 -17.59
C ALA A 78 27.02 4.90 -16.46
N ARG A 79 27.66 4.67 -15.29
CA ARG A 79 27.09 3.97 -14.14
C ARG A 79 25.68 4.42 -13.82
N ARG A 80 25.49 5.72 -13.65
CA ARG A 80 24.20 6.29 -13.23
C ARG A 80 23.11 6.22 -14.30
N PRO A 81 23.35 6.66 -15.55
CA PRO A 81 22.34 6.55 -16.61
C PRO A 81 21.91 5.11 -16.86
N VAL A 82 22.88 4.16 -16.87
CA VAL A 82 22.59 2.75 -17.08
C VAL A 82 21.80 2.16 -15.92
N SER A 83 22.16 2.46 -14.66
CA SER A 83 21.43 1.98 -13.49
C SER A 83 20.00 2.55 -13.41
N ILE A 84 19.79 3.81 -13.81
CA ILE A 84 18.44 4.41 -13.91
C ILE A 84 17.63 3.69 -15.00
N LEU A 85 18.22 3.45 -16.17
CA LEU A 85 17.56 2.75 -17.26
C LEU A 85 17.18 1.32 -16.86
N LEU A 86 18.10 0.59 -16.25
CA LEU A 86 17.85 -0.77 -15.75
C LEU A 86 16.76 -0.79 -14.68
N ALA A 87 16.79 0.14 -13.73
CA ALA A 87 15.75 0.27 -12.72
C ALA A 87 14.37 0.56 -13.34
N LEU A 88 14.32 1.46 -14.32
CA LEU A 88 13.09 1.80 -15.04
C LEU A 88 12.55 0.59 -15.82
N ILE A 89 13.42 -0.10 -16.57
CA ILE A 89 13.06 -1.31 -17.32
C ILE A 89 12.55 -2.39 -16.35
N THR A 90 13.21 -2.61 -15.22
CA THR A 90 12.79 -3.58 -14.20
C THR A 90 11.39 -3.26 -13.69
N VAL A 91 11.12 -2.01 -13.32
CA VAL A 91 9.79 -1.61 -12.83
C VAL A 91 8.73 -1.77 -13.91
N ILE A 92 9.03 -1.37 -15.15
CA ILE A 92 8.09 -1.55 -16.28
C ILE A 92 7.83 -3.04 -16.52
N ILE A 93 8.87 -3.87 -16.56
CA ILE A 93 8.71 -5.33 -16.71
C ILE A 93 7.87 -5.91 -15.61
N VAL A 94 8.11 -5.54 -14.35
CA VAL A 94 7.32 -6.02 -13.20
C VAL A 94 5.86 -5.59 -13.33
N ILE A 95 5.59 -4.31 -13.64
CA ILE A 95 4.22 -3.82 -13.84
C ILE A 95 3.53 -4.56 -14.99
N VAL A 96 4.19 -4.67 -16.15
CA VAL A 96 3.62 -5.34 -17.32
C VAL A 96 3.36 -6.82 -17.02
N LEU A 97 4.29 -7.51 -16.36
CA LEU A 97 4.17 -8.90 -15.96
C LEU A 97 2.99 -9.09 -14.99
N VAL A 98 2.88 -8.22 -13.98
CA VAL A 98 1.78 -8.26 -13.00
C VAL A 98 0.43 -8.01 -13.70
N LEU A 99 0.32 -6.99 -14.55
CA LEU A 99 -0.90 -6.71 -15.30
C LEU A 99 -1.24 -7.84 -16.29
N TRP A 100 -0.24 -8.36 -16.99
CA TRP A 100 -0.42 -9.48 -17.93
C TRP A 100 -0.86 -10.77 -17.24
N LEU A 101 -0.38 -11.00 -16.01
CA LEU A 101 -0.79 -12.14 -15.18
C LEU A 101 -2.19 -11.94 -14.57
N ILE A 102 -2.46 -10.76 -14.00
CA ILE A 102 -3.67 -10.52 -13.20
C ILE A 102 -4.89 -10.27 -14.09
N ILE A 103 -4.80 -9.42 -15.11
CA ILE A 103 -5.97 -8.97 -15.89
C ILE A 103 -6.68 -10.14 -16.58
N PRO A 104 -5.99 -11.01 -17.36
CA PRO A 104 -6.67 -12.15 -17.98
C PRO A 104 -7.33 -13.08 -16.96
N GLN A 105 -6.68 -13.26 -15.81
CA GLN A 105 -7.19 -14.15 -14.76
C GLN A 105 -8.43 -13.59 -14.09
N LEU A 106 -8.47 -12.29 -13.81
CA LEU A 106 -9.68 -11.64 -13.29
C LEU A 106 -10.84 -11.74 -14.28
N ILE A 107 -10.58 -11.52 -15.57
CA ILE A 107 -11.59 -11.64 -16.62
C ILE A 107 -12.11 -13.09 -16.69
N SER A 108 -11.20 -14.07 -16.75
CA SER A 108 -11.53 -15.49 -16.77
C SER A 108 -12.31 -15.91 -15.50
N LEU A 109 -11.86 -15.47 -14.32
CA LEU A 109 -12.58 -15.70 -13.07
C LEU A 109 -14.02 -15.20 -13.15
N VAL A 110 -14.20 -13.94 -13.55
CA VAL A 110 -15.52 -13.33 -13.62
C VAL A 110 -16.41 -14.05 -14.61
N GLN A 111 -15.90 -14.43 -15.80
CA GLN A 111 -16.63 -15.20 -16.78
C GLN A 111 -17.03 -16.56 -16.21
N THR A 112 -16.07 -17.29 -15.64
CA THR A 112 -16.32 -18.61 -15.04
C THR A 112 -17.34 -18.54 -13.89
N LEU A 113 -17.27 -17.50 -13.05
CA LEU A 113 -18.25 -17.28 -12.00
C LEU A 113 -19.64 -17.01 -12.57
N LEU A 114 -19.76 -16.13 -13.57
CA LEU A 114 -21.05 -15.80 -14.18
C LEU A 114 -21.68 -17.02 -14.87
N GLU A 115 -20.89 -17.82 -15.58
CA GLU A 115 -21.35 -19.01 -16.27
C GLU A 115 -21.77 -20.12 -15.30
N ASN A 116 -21.07 -20.28 -14.20
CA ASN A 116 -21.29 -21.37 -13.25
C ASN A 116 -22.09 -20.97 -12.01
N LEU A 117 -22.46 -19.69 -11.86
CA LEU A 117 -23.21 -19.20 -10.71
C LEU A 117 -24.50 -20.03 -10.44
N PRO A 118 -25.33 -20.37 -11.46
CA PRO A 118 -26.53 -21.20 -11.22
C PRO A 118 -26.16 -22.58 -10.67
N LEU A 119 -25.13 -23.21 -11.23
CA LEU A 119 -24.65 -24.52 -10.78
C LEU A 119 -24.09 -24.48 -9.35
N MET A 120 -23.37 -23.40 -8.98
CA MET A 120 -22.87 -23.22 -7.63
C MET A 120 -24.00 -23.13 -6.62
N VAL A 121 -25.04 -22.36 -6.93
CA VAL A 121 -26.24 -22.26 -6.09
C VAL A 121 -26.92 -23.60 -5.93
N GLU A 122 -27.08 -24.33 -7.03
CA GLU A 122 -27.68 -25.68 -7.03
C GLU A 122 -26.86 -26.69 -6.21
N TYR A 123 -25.52 -26.66 -6.32
CA TYR A 123 -24.65 -27.52 -5.50
C TYR A 123 -24.77 -27.20 -4.00
N ILE A 124 -24.79 -25.90 -3.65
CA ILE A 124 -24.93 -25.48 -2.24
C ILE A 124 -26.32 -25.93 -1.71
N GLN A 125 -27.38 -25.76 -2.49
CA GLN A 125 -28.73 -26.16 -2.09
C GLN A 125 -28.81 -27.68 -1.87
N ARG A 126 -28.30 -28.50 -2.80
CA ARG A 126 -28.24 -29.95 -2.61
C ARG A 126 -27.41 -30.36 -1.39
N TRP A 127 -26.29 -29.71 -1.18
CA TRP A 127 -25.44 -29.99 0.00
C TRP A 127 -26.13 -29.64 1.31
N ILE A 128 -26.94 -28.60 1.33
CA ILE A 128 -27.80 -28.25 2.45
C ILE A 128 -28.89 -29.32 2.64
N GLU A 129 -29.58 -29.74 1.60
CA GLU A 129 -30.58 -30.80 1.64
C GLU A 129 -29.99 -32.12 2.19
N ASP A 130 -28.80 -32.53 1.71
CA ASP A 130 -28.07 -33.69 2.23
C ASP A 130 -27.71 -33.56 3.71
N LEU A 131 -27.37 -32.32 4.20
CA LEU A 131 -27.08 -32.05 5.61
C LEU A 131 -28.34 -32.02 6.48
N GLU A 132 -29.46 -31.55 5.96
CA GLU A 132 -30.78 -31.58 6.62
C GLU A 132 -31.26 -33.02 6.90
N ASP A 133 -31.03 -33.94 5.96
CA ASP A 133 -31.31 -35.35 6.13
C ASP A 133 -30.52 -35.99 7.29
N ILE A 134 -29.28 -35.52 7.53
CA ILE A 134 -28.41 -36.03 8.57
C ILE A 134 -28.68 -35.30 9.94
N TYR A 135 -28.90 -33.99 9.85
CA TYR A 135 -29.07 -33.09 10.99
C TYR A 135 -30.30 -32.19 10.85
N PRO A 136 -31.52 -32.62 11.22
CA PRO A 136 -32.74 -31.82 11.04
C PRO A 136 -32.76 -30.45 11.70
N GLN A 137 -31.82 -30.19 12.64
CA GLN A 137 -31.68 -28.88 13.29
C GLN A 137 -31.10 -27.80 12.36
N ILE A 138 -30.46 -28.19 11.25
CA ILE A 138 -29.88 -27.26 10.27
C ILE A 138 -30.96 -26.50 9.52
N ASP A 139 -32.10 -27.13 9.22
CA ASP A 139 -33.26 -26.49 8.58
C ASP A 139 -33.72 -25.24 9.36
N THR A 140 -33.81 -25.35 10.68
CA THR A 140 -34.20 -24.22 11.53
C THR A 140 -33.17 -23.10 11.54
N LEU A 141 -31.88 -23.40 11.43
CA LEU A 141 -30.81 -22.42 11.36
C LEU A 141 -30.79 -21.69 10.03
N ILE A 142 -30.96 -22.43 8.92
CA ILE A 142 -30.94 -21.87 7.56
C ILE A 142 -32.18 -21.01 7.30
N ASN A 143 -33.35 -21.48 7.74
CA ASN A 143 -34.59 -20.69 7.62
C ASN A 143 -34.55 -19.42 8.48
N ASN A 144 -33.88 -19.43 9.63
CA ASN A 144 -33.66 -18.24 10.45
C ASN A 144 -32.68 -17.24 9.80
N LEU A 145 -31.75 -17.70 8.96
CA LEU A 145 -30.80 -16.85 8.24
C LEU A 145 -31.45 -16.13 7.04
N ASN A 146 -32.68 -16.53 6.64
CA ASN A 146 -33.43 -15.93 5.52
C ASN A 146 -32.55 -15.80 4.26
N ILE A 147 -31.78 -16.85 3.92
CA ILE A 147 -30.85 -16.85 2.80
C ILE A 147 -31.65 -16.81 1.49
N ASN A 148 -31.62 -15.67 0.82
CA ASN A 148 -32.21 -15.52 -0.49
C ASN A 148 -31.15 -15.78 -1.57
N TRP A 149 -31.13 -17.00 -2.08
CA TRP A 149 -30.18 -17.45 -3.09
C TRP A 149 -30.21 -16.63 -4.38
N GLU A 150 -31.39 -16.15 -4.76
CA GLU A 150 -31.57 -15.30 -5.95
C GLU A 150 -30.90 -13.94 -5.77
N ASN A 151 -31.00 -13.37 -4.57
CA ASN A 151 -30.30 -12.12 -4.24
C ASN A 151 -28.78 -12.30 -4.22
N ILE A 152 -28.29 -13.38 -3.62
CA ILE A 152 -26.87 -13.72 -3.61
C ILE A 152 -26.33 -13.88 -5.04
N ALA A 153 -27.07 -14.61 -5.89
CA ALA A 153 -26.70 -14.77 -7.30
C ALA A 153 -26.69 -13.43 -8.05
N ARG A 154 -27.69 -12.59 -7.81
CA ARG A 154 -27.79 -11.25 -8.42
C ARG A 154 -26.68 -10.32 -7.94
N ASP A 155 -26.37 -10.32 -6.64
CA ASP A 155 -25.30 -9.52 -6.06
C ASP A 155 -23.92 -9.96 -6.55
N ALA A 156 -23.68 -11.28 -6.64
CA ALA A 156 -22.47 -11.84 -7.21
C ALA A 156 -22.32 -11.48 -8.70
N ALA A 157 -23.41 -11.56 -9.50
CA ALA A 157 -23.39 -11.13 -10.89
C ALA A 157 -23.15 -9.62 -11.04
N SER A 158 -23.75 -8.79 -10.18
CA SER A 158 -23.52 -7.35 -10.18
C SER A 158 -22.08 -7.00 -9.79
N PHE A 159 -21.52 -7.69 -8.80
CA PHE A 159 -20.12 -7.54 -8.39
C PHE A 159 -19.17 -7.93 -9.53
N ALA A 160 -19.43 -9.05 -10.19
CA ALA A 160 -18.68 -9.52 -11.34
C ALA A 160 -18.70 -8.50 -12.50
N ASN A 161 -19.89 -8.00 -12.86
CA ASN A 161 -20.04 -6.97 -13.88
C ASN A 161 -19.35 -5.64 -13.49
N ASN A 162 -19.37 -5.27 -12.21
CA ASN A 162 -18.64 -4.10 -11.72
C ASN A 162 -17.14 -4.28 -11.84
N ILE A 163 -16.59 -5.48 -11.58
CA ILE A 163 -15.17 -5.78 -11.79
C ILE A 163 -14.80 -5.64 -13.27
N LEU A 164 -15.57 -6.23 -14.18
CA LEU A 164 -15.32 -6.11 -15.61
C LEU A 164 -15.41 -4.67 -16.10
N GLY A 165 -16.46 -3.96 -15.71
CA GLY A 165 -16.65 -2.55 -16.03
C GLY A 165 -15.55 -1.66 -15.47
N SER A 166 -15.12 -1.87 -14.22
CA SER A 166 -14.04 -1.10 -13.61
C SER A 166 -12.68 -1.43 -14.25
N THR A 167 -12.43 -2.67 -14.66
CA THR A 167 -11.22 -3.05 -15.36
C THR A 167 -11.11 -2.33 -16.71
N PHE A 168 -12.22 -2.27 -17.46
CA PHE A 168 -12.27 -1.58 -18.76
C PHE A 168 -12.14 -0.06 -18.58
N THR A 169 -12.84 0.54 -17.62
CA THR A 169 -12.72 1.98 -17.31
C THR A 169 -11.34 2.33 -16.79
N THR A 170 -10.69 1.47 -16.01
CA THR A 170 -9.31 1.67 -15.56
C THR A 170 -8.33 1.69 -16.74
N PHE A 171 -8.50 0.80 -17.71
CA PHE A 171 -7.68 0.81 -18.93
C PHE A 171 -7.89 2.07 -19.76
N GLN A 172 -9.13 2.55 -19.89
CA GLN A 172 -9.47 3.81 -20.57
C GLN A 172 -8.91 5.02 -19.82
N LEU A 173 -8.94 5.02 -18.47
CA LEU A 173 -8.33 6.05 -17.63
C LEU A 173 -6.81 6.06 -17.75
N LEU A 174 -6.15 4.92 -17.88
CA LEU A 174 -4.72 4.84 -18.14
C LEU A 174 -4.36 5.51 -19.47
N THR A 175 -5.17 5.29 -20.52
CA THR A 175 -4.97 5.92 -21.82
C THR A 175 -5.17 7.44 -21.78
N SER A 176 -6.19 7.92 -21.06
CA SER A 176 -6.44 9.36 -20.89
C SER A 176 -5.44 10.04 -19.97
N SER A 177 -4.74 9.26 -19.14
CA SER A 177 -3.73 9.75 -18.19
C SER A 177 -2.29 9.64 -18.71
N LEU A 178 -2.08 9.28 -19.99
CA LEU A 178 -0.73 9.15 -20.58
C LEU A 178 0.13 10.40 -20.35
N PHE A 179 -0.45 11.58 -20.51
CA PHE A 179 0.26 12.83 -20.24
C PHE A 179 0.75 12.93 -18.80
N ARG A 180 -0.10 12.56 -17.81
CA ARG A 180 0.29 12.53 -16.39
C ARG A 180 1.41 11.53 -16.15
N LEU A 181 1.33 10.35 -16.76
CA LEU A 181 2.38 9.32 -16.63
C LEU A 181 3.71 9.81 -17.20
N VAL A 182 3.69 10.48 -18.38
CA VAL A 182 4.89 11.07 -18.96
C VAL A 182 5.50 12.12 -18.02
N VAL A 183 4.69 12.99 -17.43
CA VAL A 183 5.18 14.00 -16.47
C VAL A 183 5.79 13.32 -15.24
N ILE A 184 5.13 12.31 -14.67
CA ILE A 184 5.64 11.53 -13.54
C ILE A 184 7.01 10.91 -13.86
N LEU A 185 7.13 10.25 -15.03
CA LEU A 185 8.37 9.62 -15.47
C LEU A 185 9.48 10.64 -15.70
N VAL A 186 9.17 11.74 -16.39
CA VAL A 186 10.14 12.82 -16.62
C VAL A 186 10.65 13.39 -15.30
N VAL A 187 9.74 13.74 -14.38
CA VAL A 187 10.12 14.25 -13.06
C VAL A 187 10.97 13.23 -12.31
N ALA A 188 10.60 11.94 -12.34
CA ALA A 188 11.33 10.88 -11.65
C ALA A 188 12.76 10.75 -12.21
N ILE A 189 12.90 10.72 -13.53
CA ILE A 189 14.20 10.61 -14.18
C ILE A 189 15.07 11.84 -13.86
N TYR A 190 14.52 13.06 -13.99
CA TYR A 190 15.26 14.28 -13.63
C TYR A 190 15.64 14.32 -12.14
N ALA A 191 14.75 13.89 -11.24
CA ALA A 191 15.03 13.81 -9.82
C ALA A 191 16.20 12.86 -9.53
N LEU A 192 16.23 11.69 -10.17
CA LEU A 192 17.31 10.71 -10.04
C LEU A 192 18.65 11.23 -10.59
N PHE A 193 18.65 11.82 -11.78
CA PHE A 193 19.86 12.43 -12.35
C PHE A 193 20.40 13.58 -11.49
N SER A 194 19.51 14.34 -10.87
CA SER A 194 19.87 15.53 -10.09
C SER A 194 19.86 15.30 -8.58
N LYS A 195 19.76 14.06 -8.11
CA LYS A 195 19.57 13.68 -6.71
C LYS A 195 20.53 14.40 -5.76
N GLU A 196 21.84 14.36 -6.02
CA GLU A 196 22.85 14.96 -5.16
C GLU A 196 22.80 16.51 -5.23
N LYS A 197 22.47 17.06 -6.39
CA LYS A 197 22.32 18.51 -6.55
C LYS A 197 21.12 19.01 -5.74
N ILE A 198 19.97 18.32 -5.87
CA ILE A 198 18.75 18.64 -5.13
C ILE A 198 19.00 18.50 -3.63
N GLN A 199 19.59 17.40 -3.18
CA GLN A 199 19.92 17.20 -1.76
C GLN A 199 20.85 18.28 -1.20
N ARG A 200 21.87 18.71 -1.97
CA ARG A 200 22.77 19.79 -1.57
C ARG A 200 22.04 21.12 -1.48
N GLN A 201 21.17 21.44 -2.45
CA GLN A 201 20.38 22.67 -2.45
C GLN A 201 19.42 22.71 -1.27
N VAL A 202 18.62 21.66 -1.05
CA VAL A 202 17.69 21.56 0.06
C VAL A 202 18.42 21.67 1.40
N LYS A 203 19.54 20.95 1.56
CA LYS A 203 20.35 21.01 2.77
C LYS A 203 20.93 22.42 3.02
N ARG A 204 21.32 23.14 1.96
CA ARG A 204 21.82 24.52 2.06
C ARG A 204 20.71 25.47 2.50
N VAL A 205 19.53 25.38 1.91
CA VAL A 205 18.37 26.19 2.31
C VAL A 205 17.97 25.92 3.75
N LEU A 206 17.80 24.65 4.12
CA LEU A 206 17.42 24.27 5.49
C LEU A 206 18.43 24.77 6.52
N ARG A 207 19.73 24.70 6.22
CA ARG A 207 20.78 25.21 7.12
C ARG A 207 20.77 26.73 7.23
N ALA A 208 20.39 27.45 6.17
CA ALA A 208 20.35 28.91 6.18
C ALA A 208 19.17 29.48 6.97
N TYR A 209 18.00 28.81 6.91
CA TYR A 209 16.77 29.34 7.50
C TYR A 209 16.36 28.66 8.80
N MET A 210 16.89 27.48 9.12
CA MET A 210 16.53 26.74 10.34
C MET A 210 17.59 26.90 11.43
N LYS A 211 17.15 27.00 12.71
CA LYS A 211 18.01 26.90 13.87
C LYS A 211 18.66 25.49 13.90
N ARG A 212 19.91 25.44 14.41
CA ARG A 212 20.75 24.23 14.43
C ARG A 212 20.03 23.00 15.02
N ASP A 213 19.27 23.20 16.10
CA ASP A 213 18.55 22.10 16.78
C ASP A 213 17.38 21.59 15.96
N HIS A 214 16.61 22.48 15.31
CA HIS A 214 15.53 22.09 14.42
C HIS A 214 16.06 21.35 13.17
N PHE A 215 17.20 21.79 12.62
CA PHE A 215 17.86 21.11 11.53
C PHE A 215 18.32 19.69 11.92
N ARG A 216 18.87 19.51 13.14
CA ARG A 216 19.28 18.21 13.65
C ARG A 216 18.08 17.27 13.80
N ARG A 217 16.97 17.73 14.38
CA ARG A 217 15.71 16.98 14.51
C ARG A 217 15.14 16.60 13.15
N LEU A 218 15.06 17.54 12.22
CA LEU A 218 14.58 17.28 10.86
C LEU A 218 15.44 16.22 10.15
N LYS A 219 16.77 16.34 10.25
CA LYS A 219 17.70 15.34 9.68
C LYS A 219 17.42 13.94 10.24
N TYR A 220 17.20 13.83 11.57
CA TYR A 220 16.85 12.57 12.21
C TYR A 220 15.53 12.00 11.67
N VAL A 221 14.48 12.82 11.59
CA VAL A 221 13.19 12.43 11.00
C VAL A 221 13.37 11.91 9.57
N LEU A 222 14.13 12.60 8.74
CA LEU A 222 14.37 12.19 7.34
C LEU A 222 15.14 10.85 7.25
N ILE A 223 16.09 10.60 8.15
CA ILE A 223 16.81 9.31 8.21
C ILE A 223 15.83 8.19 8.58
N VAL A 224 15.08 8.36 9.68
CA VAL A 224 14.08 7.36 10.12
C VAL A 224 13.03 7.10 9.04
N THR A 225 12.59 8.15 8.35
CA THR A 225 11.66 8.02 7.22
C THR A 225 12.26 7.18 6.10
N ASN A 226 13.48 7.53 5.65
CA ASN A 226 14.15 6.79 4.59
C ASN A 226 14.37 5.31 4.95
N GLU A 227 14.82 5.02 6.16
CA GLU A 227 15.01 3.65 6.65
C GLU A 227 13.68 2.88 6.69
N SER A 228 12.62 3.46 7.24
CA SER A 228 11.32 2.82 7.35
C SER A 228 10.70 2.52 5.98
N PHE A 229 10.73 3.48 5.05
CA PHE A 229 10.20 3.29 3.71
C PHE A 229 11.05 2.31 2.88
N SER A 230 12.38 2.42 2.94
CA SER A 230 13.29 1.52 2.22
C SER A 230 13.13 0.07 2.69
N SER A 231 13.15 -0.14 4.01
CA SER A 231 12.96 -1.47 4.60
C SER A 231 11.58 -2.05 4.29
N PHE A 232 10.53 -1.22 4.32
CA PHE A 232 9.17 -1.64 3.98
C PHE A 232 9.08 -2.11 2.52
N ILE A 233 9.50 -1.27 1.57
CA ILE A 233 9.40 -1.59 0.14
C ILE A 233 10.24 -2.84 -0.19
N THR A 234 11.46 -2.92 0.33
CA THR A 234 12.33 -4.09 0.10
C THR A 234 11.72 -5.35 0.73
N GLY A 235 11.23 -5.25 1.96
CA GLY A 235 10.57 -6.36 2.66
C GLY A 235 9.36 -6.87 1.89
N MET A 236 8.50 -5.98 1.40
CA MET A 236 7.31 -6.35 0.64
C MET A 236 7.63 -7.01 -0.72
N LEU A 237 8.67 -6.54 -1.41
CA LEU A 237 9.09 -7.19 -2.66
C LEU A 237 9.59 -8.62 -2.41
N ILE A 238 10.37 -8.82 -1.35
CA ILE A 238 10.86 -10.14 -0.95
C ILE A 238 9.68 -11.03 -0.52
N GLU A 239 8.77 -10.51 0.28
CA GLU A 239 7.55 -11.21 0.71
C GLU A 239 6.69 -11.65 -0.47
N ALA A 240 6.44 -10.77 -1.43
CA ALA A 240 5.67 -11.08 -2.63
C ALA A 240 6.24 -12.29 -3.40
N ILE A 241 7.55 -12.33 -3.56
CA ILE A 241 8.24 -13.45 -4.23
C ILE A 241 8.12 -14.74 -3.41
N ILE A 242 8.38 -14.66 -2.11
CA ILE A 242 8.34 -15.83 -1.21
C ILE A 242 6.92 -16.37 -1.12
N TYR A 243 5.93 -15.52 -0.85
CA TYR A 243 4.55 -15.93 -0.70
C TYR A 243 3.99 -16.52 -1.99
N GLY A 244 4.20 -15.85 -3.14
CA GLY A 244 3.80 -16.38 -4.45
C GLY A 244 4.43 -17.73 -4.76
N THR A 245 5.72 -17.92 -4.43
CA THR A 245 6.42 -19.19 -4.61
C THR A 245 5.87 -20.27 -3.69
N LEU A 246 5.62 -19.95 -2.41
CA LEU A 246 5.05 -20.90 -1.44
C LEU A 246 3.65 -21.36 -1.84
N VAL A 247 2.78 -20.43 -2.28
CA VAL A 247 1.46 -20.79 -2.81
C VAL A 247 1.59 -21.69 -4.01
N THR A 248 2.43 -21.31 -4.99
CA THR A 248 2.64 -22.12 -6.22
C THR A 248 3.10 -23.53 -5.90
N VAL A 249 4.19 -23.65 -5.11
CA VAL A 249 4.77 -24.96 -4.75
C VAL A 249 3.82 -25.78 -3.91
N GLY A 250 3.17 -25.18 -2.93
CA GLY A 250 2.18 -25.88 -2.10
C GLY A 250 1.01 -26.40 -2.92
N MET A 251 0.47 -25.59 -3.83
CA MET A 251 -0.59 -26.03 -4.75
C MET A 251 -0.15 -27.17 -5.66
N MET A 252 1.11 -27.13 -6.16
CA MET A 252 1.65 -28.23 -6.97
C MET A 252 1.79 -29.54 -6.17
N ILE A 253 2.22 -29.46 -4.92
CA ILE A 253 2.34 -30.63 -4.03
C ILE A 253 0.98 -31.30 -3.80
N PHE A 254 -0.08 -30.53 -3.60
CA PHE A 254 -1.43 -31.02 -3.37
C PHE A 254 -2.24 -31.24 -4.65
N ASN A 255 -1.62 -31.09 -5.84
CA ASN A 255 -2.25 -31.22 -7.15
C ASN A 255 -3.51 -30.34 -7.33
N PHE A 256 -3.50 -29.12 -6.77
CA PHE A 256 -4.54 -28.15 -7.04
C PHE A 256 -4.42 -27.59 -8.46
N PRO A 257 -5.54 -27.35 -9.17
CA PRO A 257 -5.51 -26.70 -10.47
C PRO A 257 -5.04 -25.24 -10.38
N TYR A 258 -4.56 -24.71 -11.50
CA TYR A 258 -4.12 -23.31 -11.62
C TYR A 258 -2.97 -22.86 -10.67
N ALA A 259 -2.12 -23.79 -10.21
CA ALA A 259 -1.08 -23.51 -9.22
C ALA A 259 -0.19 -22.30 -9.58
N GLY A 260 0.35 -22.28 -10.81
CA GLY A 260 1.21 -21.17 -11.23
C GLY A 260 0.48 -19.83 -11.31
N MET A 261 -0.78 -19.86 -11.75
CA MET A 261 -1.62 -18.69 -11.88
C MET A 261 -2.01 -18.09 -10.52
N ILE A 262 -2.57 -18.91 -9.62
CA ILE A 262 -2.99 -18.48 -8.30
C ILE A 262 -1.78 -18.07 -7.46
N GLY A 263 -0.66 -18.78 -7.58
CA GLY A 263 0.59 -18.40 -6.89
C GLY A 263 1.15 -17.07 -7.36
N ALA A 264 1.19 -16.81 -8.67
CA ALA A 264 1.63 -15.52 -9.20
C ALA A 264 0.68 -14.38 -8.80
N LEU A 265 -0.64 -14.64 -8.85
CA LEU A 265 -1.66 -13.69 -8.37
C LEU A 265 -1.47 -13.40 -6.87
N SER A 266 -1.27 -14.43 -6.06
CA SER A 266 -1.04 -14.32 -4.61
C SER A 266 0.20 -13.47 -4.30
N GLY A 267 1.31 -13.73 -5.00
CA GLY A 267 2.53 -12.93 -4.86
C GLY A 267 2.33 -11.48 -5.27
N ALA A 268 1.64 -11.21 -6.38
CA ALA A 268 1.37 -9.86 -6.82
C ALA A 268 0.43 -9.10 -5.86
N LEU A 269 -0.62 -9.76 -5.38
CA LEU A 269 -1.54 -9.18 -4.41
C LEU A 269 -0.91 -8.98 -3.02
N ALA A 270 0.08 -9.80 -2.63
CA ALA A 270 0.83 -9.66 -1.38
C ALA A 270 1.54 -8.30 -1.23
N LEU A 271 1.76 -7.57 -2.34
CA LEU A 271 2.22 -6.18 -2.28
C LEU A 271 1.27 -5.25 -1.52
N VAL A 272 0.02 -5.66 -1.26
CA VAL A 272 -0.91 -4.93 -0.41
C VAL A 272 -1.13 -5.73 0.88
N PRO A 273 -0.54 -5.31 2.01
CA PRO A 273 -0.58 -6.07 3.26
C PRO A 273 -1.99 -6.46 3.67
N MET A 274 -2.19 -7.69 4.13
CA MET A 274 -3.45 -8.27 4.60
C MET A 274 -4.53 -8.41 3.52
N VAL A 275 -4.76 -7.37 2.71
CA VAL A 275 -5.79 -7.36 1.66
C VAL A 275 -5.43 -8.36 0.56
N GLY A 276 -4.17 -8.41 0.17
CA GLY A 276 -3.70 -9.29 -0.90
C GLY A 276 -3.87 -10.76 -0.57
N ALA A 277 -3.52 -11.17 0.62
CA ALA A 277 -3.66 -12.55 1.07
C ALA A 277 -5.13 -13.01 1.10
N ILE A 278 -6.03 -12.16 1.62
CA ILE A 278 -7.48 -12.44 1.65
C ILE A 278 -8.04 -12.53 0.22
N LEU A 279 -7.73 -11.56 -0.64
CA LEU A 279 -8.23 -11.56 -2.01
C LEU A 279 -7.74 -12.78 -2.80
N SER A 280 -6.47 -13.15 -2.67
CA SER A 280 -5.92 -14.33 -3.35
C SER A 280 -6.56 -15.63 -2.85
N ALA A 281 -6.83 -15.73 -1.54
CA ALA A 281 -7.54 -16.87 -0.96
C ALA A 281 -8.96 -16.99 -1.51
N VAL A 282 -9.72 -15.91 -1.52
CA VAL A 282 -11.09 -15.88 -2.03
C VAL A 282 -11.12 -16.22 -3.52
N ILE A 283 -10.30 -15.56 -4.33
CA ILE A 283 -10.24 -15.78 -5.78
C ILE A 283 -9.83 -17.21 -6.09
N GLY A 284 -8.76 -17.69 -5.45
CA GLY A 284 -8.26 -19.06 -5.66
C GLY A 284 -9.28 -20.12 -5.25
N THR A 285 -9.93 -19.93 -4.09
CA THR A 285 -10.98 -20.84 -3.63
C THR A 285 -12.15 -20.88 -4.60
N MET A 286 -12.64 -19.74 -5.06
CA MET A 286 -13.75 -19.66 -5.99
C MET A 286 -13.44 -20.34 -7.33
N LEU A 287 -12.25 -20.10 -7.90
CA LEU A 287 -11.82 -20.73 -9.14
C LEU A 287 -11.78 -22.25 -9.06
N ILE A 288 -11.25 -22.78 -7.96
CA ILE A 288 -11.15 -24.24 -7.76
C ILE A 288 -12.50 -24.82 -7.42
N PHE A 289 -13.30 -24.14 -6.60
CA PHE A 289 -14.63 -24.56 -6.16
C PHE A 289 -15.59 -24.79 -7.35
N VAL A 290 -15.53 -23.91 -8.35
CA VAL A 290 -16.35 -24.04 -9.58
C VAL A 290 -16.09 -25.37 -10.30
N GLN A 291 -14.83 -25.85 -10.30
CA GLN A 291 -14.50 -27.13 -10.96
C GLN A 291 -14.74 -28.32 -10.05
N ASN A 292 -14.35 -28.21 -8.78
CA ASN A 292 -14.51 -29.25 -7.79
C ASN A 292 -14.72 -28.62 -6.42
N PRO A 293 -15.96 -28.63 -5.88
CA PRO A 293 -16.27 -28.02 -4.60
C PRO A 293 -15.41 -28.53 -3.44
N ILE A 294 -15.15 -29.85 -3.41
CA ILE A 294 -14.35 -30.47 -2.36
C ILE A 294 -12.90 -29.96 -2.42
N GLN A 295 -12.31 -29.91 -3.62
CA GLN A 295 -10.96 -29.35 -3.81
C GLN A 295 -10.90 -27.86 -3.45
N GLY A 296 -11.97 -27.09 -3.73
CA GLY A 296 -12.07 -25.70 -3.33
C GLY A 296 -12.01 -25.50 -1.82
N LEU A 297 -12.73 -26.33 -1.07
CA LEU A 297 -12.69 -26.32 0.41
C LEU A 297 -11.31 -26.74 0.94
N PHE A 298 -10.69 -27.77 0.37
CA PHE A 298 -9.32 -28.15 0.72
C PHE A 298 -8.31 -27.06 0.42
N PHE A 299 -8.45 -26.34 -0.69
CA PHE A 299 -7.61 -25.19 -1.01
C PHE A 299 -7.80 -24.05 -0.01
N LEU A 300 -9.04 -23.75 0.41
CA LEU A 300 -9.31 -22.75 1.44
C LEU A 300 -8.59 -23.10 2.74
N LEU A 301 -8.70 -24.36 3.19
CA LEU A 301 -7.99 -24.84 4.38
C LEU A 301 -6.47 -24.73 4.22
N PHE A 302 -5.94 -25.17 3.08
CA PHE A 302 -4.52 -25.04 2.73
C PHE A 302 -4.07 -23.58 2.82
N ASN A 303 -4.85 -22.66 2.21
CA ASN A 303 -4.52 -21.23 2.20
C ASN A 303 -4.55 -20.62 3.60
N ILE A 304 -5.54 -20.98 4.44
CA ILE A 304 -5.59 -20.56 5.86
C ILE A 304 -4.35 -21.00 6.61
N VAL A 305 -3.95 -22.26 6.46
CA VAL A 305 -2.73 -22.78 7.11
C VAL A 305 -1.50 -22.07 6.62
N LEU A 306 -1.39 -21.86 5.31
CA LEU A 306 -0.26 -21.15 4.70
C LEU A 306 -0.19 -19.69 5.17
N GLN A 307 -1.32 -18.99 5.26
CA GLN A 307 -1.39 -17.63 5.80
C GLN A 307 -0.98 -17.58 7.27
N GLN A 308 -1.35 -18.59 8.08
CA GLN A 308 -0.91 -18.66 9.49
C GLN A 308 0.63 -18.83 9.57
N LEU A 309 1.20 -19.68 8.72
CA LEU A 309 2.65 -19.87 8.65
C LEU A 309 3.35 -18.59 8.18
N GLU A 310 2.81 -17.92 7.16
CA GLU A 310 3.30 -16.65 6.65
C GLU A 310 3.28 -15.56 7.74
N SER A 311 2.12 -15.33 8.34
CA SER A 311 1.91 -14.26 9.34
C SER A 311 2.72 -14.45 10.62
N ASN A 312 2.93 -15.70 11.07
CA ASN A 312 3.60 -15.99 12.33
C ASN A 312 5.11 -16.28 12.18
N ALA A 313 5.54 -16.80 11.04
CA ALA A 313 6.92 -17.23 10.86
C ALA A 313 7.69 -16.44 9.80
N ILE A 314 7.08 -16.08 8.67
CA ILE A 314 7.75 -15.50 7.51
C ILE A 314 7.72 -13.98 7.57
N TYR A 315 6.52 -13.41 7.68
CA TYR A 315 6.33 -11.95 7.72
C TYR A 315 7.15 -11.25 8.80
N PRO A 316 7.17 -11.73 10.08
CA PRO A 316 7.95 -11.07 11.12
C PRO A 316 9.46 -11.06 10.85
N ARG A 317 9.98 -12.09 10.17
CA ARG A 317 11.41 -12.20 9.85
C ARG A 317 11.82 -11.34 8.67
N ILE A 318 10.95 -11.17 7.68
CA ILE A 318 11.25 -10.45 6.43
C ILE A 318 10.90 -8.96 6.58
N VAL A 319 9.70 -8.68 6.99
CA VAL A 319 9.13 -7.32 7.03
C VAL A 319 9.15 -6.76 8.46
N GLY A 320 8.70 -7.55 9.44
CA GLY A 320 8.51 -7.10 10.81
C GLY A 320 9.80 -6.68 11.51
N GLY A 321 10.90 -7.42 11.34
CA GLY A 321 12.21 -7.08 11.89
C GLY A 321 12.78 -5.76 11.37
N SER A 322 12.45 -5.40 10.14
CA SER A 322 12.94 -4.20 9.47
C SER A 322 12.10 -2.96 9.75
N ILE A 323 10.78 -3.11 9.97
CA ILE A 323 9.84 -2.00 10.18
C ILE A 323 9.73 -1.64 11.67
N GLY A 324 9.85 -2.63 12.55
CA GLY A 324 9.77 -2.45 14.01
C GLY A 324 8.38 -1.99 14.51
N LEU A 325 7.31 -2.24 13.73
CA LEU A 325 5.94 -1.86 14.06
C LEU A 325 5.17 -3.09 14.56
N PRO A 326 4.60 -3.10 15.78
CA PRO A 326 3.74 -4.17 16.26
C PRO A 326 2.52 -4.38 15.35
N GLY A 327 2.07 -5.64 15.19
CA GLY A 327 1.01 -6.03 14.25
C GLY A 327 -0.30 -5.24 14.40
N ILE A 328 -0.70 -4.91 15.63
CA ILE A 328 -1.90 -4.10 15.87
C ILE A 328 -1.81 -2.70 15.20
N TRP A 329 -0.64 -2.06 15.26
CA TRP A 329 -0.43 -0.77 14.63
C TRP A 329 -0.38 -0.87 13.11
N THR A 330 0.10 -2.01 12.58
CA THR A 330 0.06 -2.31 11.15
C THR A 330 -1.40 -2.39 10.67
N PHE A 331 -2.26 -3.10 11.40
CA PHE A 331 -3.68 -3.20 11.08
C PHE A 331 -4.39 -1.83 11.09
N ILE A 332 -4.15 -1.05 12.13
CA ILE A 332 -4.69 0.31 12.28
C ILE A 332 -4.20 1.20 11.12
N ALA A 333 -2.91 1.12 10.78
CA ALA A 333 -2.30 1.92 9.71
C ALA A 333 -2.89 1.59 8.34
N VAL A 334 -3.10 0.30 8.04
CA VAL A 334 -3.74 -0.17 6.80
C VAL A 334 -5.18 0.31 6.73
N THR A 335 -5.93 0.17 7.82
CA THR A 335 -7.36 0.55 7.86
C THR A 335 -7.54 2.06 7.70
N ILE A 336 -6.82 2.86 8.48
CA ILE A 336 -6.90 4.33 8.42
C ILE A 336 -6.35 4.85 7.08
N GLY A 337 -5.18 4.33 6.67
CA GLY A 337 -4.55 4.70 5.41
C GLY A 337 -5.47 4.42 4.22
N GLY A 338 -6.04 3.21 4.17
CA GLY A 338 -6.99 2.81 3.14
C GLY A 338 -8.25 3.67 3.11
N GLY A 339 -8.79 4.03 4.29
CA GLY A 339 -9.96 4.90 4.39
C GLY A 339 -9.71 6.34 3.92
N ILE A 340 -8.50 6.88 4.10
CA ILE A 340 -8.15 8.27 3.74
C ILE A 340 -7.67 8.39 2.29
N LEU A 341 -6.78 7.51 1.84
CA LEU A 341 -6.09 7.60 0.55
C LEU A 341 -6.42 6.44 -0.40
N GLY A 342 -7.38 5.58 -0.05
CA GLY A 342 -7.75 4.42 -0.85
C GLY A 342 -6.58 3.43 -1.04
N PRO A 343 -6.41 2.84 -2.25
CA PRO A 343 -5.35 1.85 -2.50
C PRO A 343 -3.93 2.33 -2.17
N ALA A 344 -3.62 3.60 -2.43
CA ALA A 344 -2.34 4.20 -2.07
C ALA A 344 -2.13 4.24 -0.54
N GLY A 345 -3.20 4.45 0.22
CA GLY A 345 -3.16 4.48 1.67
C GLY A 345 -2.99 3.11 2.31
N PHE A 346 -3.49 2.04 1.72
CA PHE A 346 -3.18 0.67 2.15
C PHE A 346 -1.67 0.41 2.10
N PHE A 347 -1.01 0.87 1.05
CA PHE A 347 0.43 0.70 0.88
C PHE A 347 1.26 1.67 1.74
N LEU A 348 0.94 2.97 1.72
CA LEU A 348 1.74 4.00 2.40
C LEU A 348 1.46 4.09 3.91
N GLY A 349 0.31 3.62 4.38
CA GLY A 349 -0.09 3.70 5.78
C GLY A 349 0.90 3.04 6.73
N VAL A 350 1.39 1.86 6.38
CA VAL A 350 2.31 1.08 7.21
C VAL A 350 3.66 1.80 7.41
N PRO A 351 4.39 2.23 6.37
CA PRO A 351 5.65 2.94 6.57
C PRO A 351 5.48 4.29 7.25
N ILE A 352 4.37 5.01 7.00
CA ILE A 352 4.07 6.26 7.72
C ILE A 352 3.87 5.99 9.21
N ALA A 353 3.06 4.99 9.56
CA ALA A 353 2.86 4.60 10.96
C ALA A 353 4.16 4.13 11.63
N SER A 354 5.01 3.40 10.91
CA SER A 354 6.34 3.00 11.39
C SER A 354 7.22 4.20 11.74
N VAL A 355 7.25 5.21 10.87
CA VAL A 355 7.98 6.46 11.15
C VAL A 355 7.47 7.13 12.41
N ILE A 356 6.14 7.32 12.52
CA ILE A 356 5.51 7.94 13.69
C ILE A 356 5.83 7.14 14.95
N TYR A 357 5.68 5.82 14.91
CA TYR A 357 5.95 4.94 16.03
C TYR A 357 7.42 5.02 16.49
N LYS A 358 8.38 4.92 15.56
CA LYS A 358 9.81 5.02 15.86
C LYS A 358 10.19 6.38 16.48
N LEU A 359 9.61 7.47 15.96
CA LEU A 359 9.87 8.82 16.48
C LEU A 359 9.28 9.00 17.89
N ILE A 360 8.06 8.50 18.13
CA ILE A 360 7.44 8.55 19.46
C ILE A 360 8.27 7.69 20.44
N ARG A 361 8.58 6.46 20.07
CA ARG A 361 9.35 5.53 20.89
C ARG A 361 10.71 6.09 21.26
N SER A 362 11.46 6.61 20.31
CA SER A 362 12.76 7.24 20.57
C SER A 362 12.67 8.46 21.52
N ASN A 363 11.57 9.23 21.40
CA ASN A 363 11.36 10.36 22.32
C ASN A 363 10.97 9.91 23.73
N VAL A 364 10.21 8.83 23.86
CA VAL A 364 9.84 8.23 25.15
C VAL A 364 11.09 7.65 25.82
N GLU A 365 11.86 6.81 25.12
CA GLU A 365 13.11 6.21 25.64
C GLU A 365 14.11 7.29 26.10
N TYR A 366 14.22 8.39 25.34
CA TYR A 366 15.06 9.53 25.73
C TYR A 366 14.61 10.18 27.04
N LYS A 367 13.29 10.34 27.23
CA LYS A 367 12.73 10.93 28.45
C LYS A 367 12.86 9.99 29.64
N GLU A 368 12.59 8.70 29.46
CA GLU A 368 12.73 7.68 30.51
C GLU A 368 14.17 7.66 31.04
N HIS A 369 15.15 7.59 30.14
CA HIS A 369 16.56 7.64 30.56
C HIS A 369 16.94 8.94 31.25
N TYR A 370 16.36 10.07 30.85
CA TYR A 370 16.59 11.37 31.53
C TYR A 370 16.01 11.35 32.95
N TYR A 371 14.81 10.81 33.17
CA TYR A 371 14.20 10.70 34.48
C TYR A 371 14.92 9.69 35.41
N GLU A 372 15.40 8.57 34.87
CA GLU A 372 16.21 7.60 35.63
C GLU A 372 17.50 8.24 36.14
N LEU A 373 18.22 9.00 35.30
CA LEU A 373 19.42 9.72 35.70
C LEU A 373 19.14 10.82 36.75
N ASP A 374 17.99 11.47 36.69
CA ASP A 374 17.56 12.50 37.64
C ASP A 374 17.25 11.85 39.02
N HIS A 375 16.59 10.73 39.06
CA HIS A 375 16.32 9.96 40.28
C HIS A 375 17.57 9.33 40.91
N GLU A 376 18.52 8.82 40.11
CA GLU A 376 19.81 8.34 40.65
C GLU A 376 20.63 9.47 41.26
N SER A 377 20.55 10.69 40.68
CA SER A 377 21.24 11.88 41.25
C SER A 377 20.63 12.35 42.56
N GLU A 378 19.31 12.17 42.78
CA GLU A 378 18.65 12.49 44.05
C GLU A 378 18.91 11.48 45.16
N LEU A 379 19.27 10.23 44.83
CA LEU A 379 19.58 9.19 45.82
C LEU A 379 21.04 9.17 46.28
N THR A 380 21.90 10.04 45.69
CA THR A 380 23.34 10.11 46.00
C THR A 380 23.72 11.31 46.90
N PHE A 381 22.75 11.98 47.53
CA PHE A 381 22.97 13.01 48.54
C PHE A 381 22.55 12.56 49.93
#